data_71d6168b068ee20dadf825f667333ab4
#
_entry.id   71d6168b068ee20dadf825f667333ab4
#
_cell.length_a   1.000
_cell.length_b   1.000
_cell.length_c   1.000
_cell.angle_alpha   90.00
_cell.angle_beta   90.00
_cell.angle_gamma   90.00
#
_symmetry.space_group_name_H-M   'P 1'
#
loop_
_entity.id
_entity.type
_entity.pdbx_description
1 polymer ?
#
loop_
_entity_poly.entity_id
_entity_poly.type
_entity_poly.pdbx_seq_one_letter_code
_entity_poly.pdbx_strand_id
1 'polypeptide(L)'
;NELKTKIVDLFRNLLKSSEVDLTAVEKHIAPSFIQMVDGVVLDYDAFVEHMRKQKELVASASVEFLAIVEEGNTLFSNHVVTVHKRDISVIQVKVIAQFVFEGDRLVRCDELTRLLSENPEDHIFGSRDRG
;
A
#
# COMPACT_ATOMS: atom_id res chain seq x y z
N ASN A 1 -2.30 -14.55 -13.74
CA ASN A 1 -2.80 -14.61 -12.39
C ASN A 1 -1.72 -14.88 -11.34
N GLU A 2 -0.52 -15.20 -11.81
CA GLU A 2 0.56 -15.46 -10.87
C GLU A 2 0.90 -14.21 -10.06
N LEU A 3 0.96 -13.05 -10.71
CA LEU A 3 1.27 -11.81 -10.02
C LEU A 3 0.14 -11.41 -9.07
N LYS A 4 -1.11 -11.70 -9.43
CA LYS A 4 -2.23 -11.44 -8.54
C LYS A 4 -2.07 -12.19 -7.23
N THR A 5 -1.70 -13.47 -7.29
CA THR A 5 -1.45 -14.24 -6.09
C THR A 5 -0.34 -13.63 -5.25
N LYS A 6 0.74 -13.20 -5.92
CA LYS A 6 1.88 -12.60 -5.22
C LYS A 6 1.50 -11.31 -4.50
N ILE A 7 0.73 -10.44 -5.16
CA ILE A 7 0.37 -9.17 -4.54
C ILE A 7 -0.60 -9.37 -3.37
N VAL A 8 -1.53 -10.31 -3.49
CA VAL A 8 -2.47 -10.62 -2.41
C VAL A 8 -1.71 -11.17 -1.20
N ASP A 9 -0.76 -12.09 -1.43
CA ASP A 9 0.04 -12.64 -0.34
C ASP A 9 0.91 -11.58 0.31
N LEU A 10 1.48 -10.69 -0.50
CA LEU A 10 2.32 -9.60 0.00
C LEU A 10 1.51 -8.72 0.96
N PHE A 11 0.35 -8.25 0.53
CA PHE A 11 -0.47 -7.40 1.39
C PHE A 11 -0.91 -8.14 2.64
N ARG A 12 -1.33 -9.40 2.50
CA ARG A 12 -1.76 -10.18 3.66
C ARG A 12 -0.64 -10.28 4.69
N ASN A 13 0.57 -10.59 4.24
CA ASN A 13 1.69 -10.81 5.14
C ASN A 13 2.21 -9.50 5.75
N LEU A 14 2.18 -8.39 4.99
CA LEU A 14 2.66 -7.12 5.52
C LEU A 14 1.66 -6.44 6.44
N LEU A 15 0.37 -6.69 6.26
CA LEU A 15 -0.66 -6.00 7.03
C LEU A 15 -1.10 -6.75 8.28
N LYS A 16 -0.79 -8.04 8.42
CA LYS A 16 -1.37 -8.84 9.49
C LYS A 16 -0.74 -8.60 10.86
N SER A 17 0.47 -8.07 10.89
CA SER A 17 1.20 -7.90 12.14
C SER A 17 1.07 -6.47 12.65
N SER A 18 1.00 -6.30 13.98
CA SER A 18 0.95 -4.97 14.58
C SER A 18 2.29 -4.26 14.54
N GLU A 19 3.37 -4.99 14.24
CA GLU A 19 4.70 -4.43 14.08
C GLU A 19 5.24 -4.86 12.71
N VAL A 20 6.31 -4.20 12.25
CA VAL A 20 6.92 -4.59 11.01
C VAL A 20 7.58 -5.95 11.17
N ASP A 21 7.21 -6.88 10.31
CA ASP A 21 7.81 -8.21 10.25
C ASP A 21 8.89 -8.18 9.18
N LEU A 22 10.14 -8.03 9.59
CA LEU A 22 11.25 -7.89 8.64
C LEU A 22 11.44 -9.15 7.80
N THR A 23 11.12 -10.33 8.35
CA THR A 23 11.21 -11.57 7.57
C THR A 23 10.20 -11.53 6.43
N ALA A 24 8.98 -11.05 6.69
CA ALA A 24 7.98 -10.92 5.63
C ALA A 24 8.40 -9.88 4.62
N VAL A 25 8.96 -8.75 5.06
CA VAL A 25 9.44 -7.72 4.14
C VAL A 25 10.51 -8.30 3.22
N GLU A 26 11.49 -9.00 3.77
CA GLU A 26 12.56 -9.57 2.96
C GLU A 26 12.05 -10.60 1.96
N LYS A 27 11.02 -11.35 2.34
CA LYS A 27 10.44 -12.35 1.46
C LYS A 27 9.77 -11.72 0.24
N HIS A 28 9.09 -10.59 0.45
CA HIS A 28 8.23 -10.01 -0.59
C HIS A 28 8.84 -8.82 -1.31
N ILE A 29 9.80 -8.14 -0.70
CA ILE A 29 10.34 -6.88 -1.21
C ILE A 29 11.82 -7.04 -1.48
N ALA A 30 12.25 -6.73 -2.71
CA ALA A 30 13.66 -6.82 -3.08
C ALA A 30 14.46 -5.70 -2.41
N PRO A 31 15.76 -5.93 -2.12
CA PRO A 31 16.59 -4.87 -1.53
C PRO A 31 16.69 -3.61 -2.39
N SER A 32 16.50 -3.75 -3.70
CA SER A 32 16.56 -2.61 -4.64
C SER A 32 15.23 -1.89 -4.79
N PHE A 33 14.25 -2.23 -3.96
CA PHE A 33 12.89 -1.72 -4.08
C PHE A 33 12.84 -0.19 -4.03
N ILE A 34 12.02 0.38 -4.91
CA ILE A 34 11.71 1.81 -4.91
C ILE A 34 10.19 1.94 -4.92
N GLN A 35 9.68 2.75 -4.00
CA GLN A 35 8.27 3.10 -3.97
C GLN A 35 8.12 4.57 -4.30
N MET A 36 7.15 4.88 -5.16
CA MET A 36 6.74 6.26 -5.39
C MET A 36 5.30 6.39 -4.95
N VAL A 37 5.04 7.32 -4.03
CA VAL A 37 3.69 7.55 -3.49
C VAL A 37 3.39 9.02 -3.68
N ASP A 38 2.46 9.32 -4.60
CA ASP A 38 2.04 10.70 -4.88
C ASP A 38 3.25 11.61 -5.13
N GLY A 39 4.24 11.09 -5.86
CA GLY A 39 5.44 11.84 -6.23
C GLY A 39 6.58 11.79 -5.21
N VAL A 40 6.36 11.18 -4.05
CA VAL A 40 7.43 11.02 -3.04
C VAL A 40 8.12 9.69 -3.28
N VAL A 41 9.45 9.69 -3.34
CA VAL A 41 10.25 8.51 -3.63
C VAL A 41 10.85 7.96 -2.35
N LEU A 42 10.65 6.66 -2.12
CA LEU A 42 11.18 5.94 -0.95
C LEU A 42 12.00 4.75 -1.46
N ASP A 43 13.23 4.62 -0.94
CA ASP A 43 14.00 3.39 -1.17
C ASP A 43 13.58 2.34 -0.13
N TYR A 44 14.26 1.19 -0.13
CA TYR A 44 13.91 0.07 0.76
C TYR A 44 13.89 0.50 2.23
N ASP A 45 14.98 1.15 2.67
CA ASP A 45 15.09 1.54 4.09
C ASP A 45 14.03 2.58 4.46
N ALA A 46 13.79 3.55 3.58
CA ALA A 46 12.78 4.58 3.83
C ALA A 46 11.38 3.97 3.83
N PHE A 47 11.13 2.99 2.95
CA PHE A 47 9.85 2.28 2.93
C PHE A 47 9.61 1.53 4.24
N VAL A 48 10.62 0.81 4.74
CA VAL A 48 10.49 0.08 6.00
C VAL A 48 10.24 1.03 7.16
N GLU A 49 10.97 2.15 7.19
CA GLU A 49 10.80 3.13 8.25
C GLU A 49 9.43 3.78 8.19
N HIS A 50 8.94 4.07 7.00
CA HIS A 50 7.60 4.63 6.82
C HIS A 50 6.54 3.65 7.31
N MET A 51 6.69 2.38 6.97
CA MET A 51 5.76 1.34 7.39
C MET A 51 5.79 1.19 8.93
N ARG A 52 6.99 1.28 9.52
CA ARG A 52 7.12 1.19 10.97
C ARG A 52 6.35 2.32 11.67
N LYS A 53 6.48 3.53 11.15
CA LYS A 53 5.75 4.68 11.71
C LYS A 53 4.25 4.53 11.57
N GLN A 54 3.81 4.04 10.41
CA GLN A 54 2.38 3.80 10.21
C GLN A 54 1.83 2.80 11.21
N LYS A 55 2.57 1.72 11.47
CA LYS A 55 2.10 0.69 12.39
C LYS A 55 2.00 1.16 13.83
N GLU A 56 2.72 2.22 14.18
CA GLU A 56 2.55 2.82 15.51
C GLU A 56 1.16 3.41 15.70
N LEU A 57 0.52 3.84 14.62
CA LEU A 57 -0.78 4.51 14.66
C LEU A 57 -1.94 3.58 14.30
N VAL A 58 -1.65 2.42 13.76
CA VAL A 58 -2.66 1.55 13.13
C VAL A 58 -2.89 0.31 13.98
N ALA A 59 -4.15 0.05 14.33
CA ALA A 59 -4.54 -1.18 15.02
C ALA A 59 -4.67 -2.32 14.02
N SER A 60 -5.27 -2.07 12.85
CA SER A 60 -5.41 -3.07 11.80
C SER A 60 -5.66 -2.40 10.47
N ALA A 61 -5.37 -3.11 9.38
CA ALA A 61 -5.63 -2.63 8.04
C ALA A 61 -6.05 -3.79 7.15
N SER A 62 -6.87 -3.48 6.16
CA SER A 62 -7.30 -4.46 5.18
C SER A 62 -7.32 -3.83 3.80
N VAL A 63 -7.27 -4.66 2.77
CA VAL A 63 -7.26 -4.21 1.38
C VAL A 63 -8.35 -4.93 0.63
N GLU A 64 -9.11 -4.17 -0.15
CA GLU A 64 -10.08 -4.73 -1.10
C GLU A 64 -9.61 -4.38 -2.50
N PHE A 65 -9.33 -5.40 -3.32
CA PHE A 65 -8.94 -5.20 -4.71
C PHE A 65 -10.20 -5.14 -5.57
N LEU A 66 -10.43 -3.97 -6.19
CA LEU A 66 -11.58 -3.77 -7.05
C LEU A 66 -11.30 -4.24 -8.48
N ALA A 67 -10.06 -4.08 -8.91
CA ALA A 67 -9.64 -4.52 -10.25
C ALA A 67 -8.13 -4.76 -10.23
N ILE A 68 -7.72 -5.81 -10.90
CA ILE A 68 -6.31 -6.14 -11.08
C ILE A 68 -6.12 -6.58 -12.54
N VAL A 69 -5.12 -6.02 -13.20
CA VAL A 69 -4.69 -6.49 -14.51
C VAL A 69 -3.19 -6.71 -14.46
N GLU A 70 -2.71 -7.69 -15.20
CA GLU A 70 -1.28 -7.97 -15.24
C GLU A 70 -0.83 -8.28 -16.65
N GLU A 71 0.40 -7.89 -16.93
CA GLU A 71 1.04 -8.18 -18.22
C GLU A 71 2.54 -8.28 -17.96
N GLY A 72 3.13 -9.42 -18.34
CA GLY A 72 4.55 -9.64 -18.08
C GLY A 72 4.82 -9.67 -16.59
N ASN A 73 5.76 -8.83 -16.17
CA ASN A 73 6.11 -8.72 -14.74
C ASN A 73 5.45 -7.53 -14.05
N THR A 74 4.48 -6.91 -14.71
CA THR A 74 3.83 -5.69 -14.22
C THR A 74 2.37 -5.98 -13.89
N LEU A 75 1.92 -5.41 -12.78
CA LEU A 75 0.53 -5.53 -12.34
C LEU A 75 0.02 -4.15 -11.96
N PHE A 76 -1.18 -3.82 -12.43
CA PHE A 76 -1.88 -2.61 -12.00
C PHE A 76 -3.07 -3.00 -11.16
N SER A 77 -3.34 -2.22 -10.13
CA SER A 77 -4.50 -2.46 -9.30
C SER A 77 -5.26 -1.18 -9.00
N ASN A 78 -6.55 -1.35 -8.82
CA ASN A 78 -7.45 -0.36 -8.26
C ASN A 78 -7.92 -0.98 -6.97
N HIS A 79 -7.51 -0.41 -5.83
CA HIS A 79 -7.86 -1.02 -4.55
C HIS A 79 -8.15 0.03 -3.50
N VAL A 80 -8.79 -0.41 -2.41
CA VAL A 80 -9.11 0.45 -1.28
C VAL A 80 -8.48 -0.16 -0.04
N VAL A 81 -7.74 0.66 0.69
CA VAL A 81 -7.15 0.28 1.97
C VAL A 81 -8.03 0.87 3.06
N THR A 82 -8.49 0.02 3.98
CA THR A 82 -9.22 0.47 5.16
C THR A 82 -8.30 0.34 6.35
N VAL A 83 -8.09 1.45 7.06
CA VAL A 83 -7.19 1.52 8.19
C VAL A 83 -8.00 1.80 9.45
N HIS A 84 -7.89 0.90 10.44
CA HIS A 84 -8.46 1.11 11.76
C HIS A 84 -7.36 1.61 12.66
N LYS A 85 -7.44 2.87 13.05
CA LYS A 85 -6.40 3.49 13.87
C LYS A 85 -6.58 3.13 15.33
N ARG A 86 -5.50 3.26 16.10
CA ARG A 86 -5.55 2.90 17.52
C ARG A 86 -6.42 3.85 18.33
N ASP A 87 -6.70 5.04 17.82
CA ASP A 87 -7.62 6.00 18.43
C ASP A 87 -9.07 5.75 18.02
N ILE A 88 -9.37 4.57 17.49
CA ILE A 88 -10.67 4.07 17.04
C ILE A 88 -11.22 4.76 15.78
N SER A 89 -10.52 5.75 15.23
CA SER A 89 -10.96 6.33 13.96
C SER A 89 -10.65 5.38 12.81
N VAL A 90 -11.42 5.51 11.73
CA VAL A 90 -11.27 4.67 10.54
C VAL A 90 -11.07 5.58 9.35
N ILE A 91 -10.06 5.26 8.53
CA ILE A 91 -9.85 5.94 7.27
C ILE A 91 -9.84 4.95 6.13
N GLN A 92 -10.28 5.41 4.97
CA GLN A 92 -10.18 4.62 3.74
C GLN A 92 -9.41 5.41 2.71
N VAL A 93 -8.54 4.71 1.99
CA VAL A 93 -7.69 5.32 0.97
C VAL A 93 -7.89 4.54 -0.32
N LYS A 94 -8.23 5.26 -1.39
CA LYS A 94 -8.30 4.70 -2.73
C LYS A 94 -6.91 4.75 -3.34
N VAL A 95 -6.49 3.65 -3.96
CA VAL A 95 -5.15 3.55 -4.53
C VAL A 95 -5.24 3.02 -5.96
N ILE A 96 -4.56 3.71 -6.87
CA ILE A 96 -4.27 3.21 -8.22
C ILE A 96 -2.77 3.00 -8.25
N ALA A 97 -2.34 1.78 -8.51
CA ALA A 97 -0.93 1.43 -8.34
C ALA A 97 -0.40 0.54 -9.44
N GLN A 98 0.87 0.76 -9.76
CA GLN A 98 1.64 -0.11 -10.64
C GLN A 98 2.68 -0.84 -9.79
N PHE A 99 2.72 -2.16 -9.91
CA PHE A 99 3.68 -3.01 -9.21
C PHE A 99 4.53 -3.74 -10.23
N VAL A 100 5.84 -3.75 -10.03
CA VAL A 100 6.77 -4.48 -10.91
C VAL A 100 7.50 -5.51 -10.06
N PHE A 101 7.50 -6.75 -10.53
CA PHE A 101 8.14 -7.87 -9.83
C PHE A 101 9.38 -8.35 -10.57
N GLU A 102 10.34 -8.87 -9.81
CA GLU A 102 11.44 -9.70 -10.34
C GLU A 102 11.39 -10.99 -9.55
N GLY A 103 11.06 -12.09 -10.24
CA GLY A 103 10.81 -13.34 -9.54
C GLY A 103 9.66 -13.18 -8.58
N ASP A 104 9.90 -13.52 -7.32
CA ASP A 104 8.85 -13.48 -6.30
C ASP A 104 8.82 -12.18 -5.51
N ARG A 105 9.70 -11.21 -5.82
CA ARG A 105 9.83 -10.01 -5.02
C ARG A 105 9.48 -8.76 -5.82
N LEU A 106 8.89 -7.83 -5.11
CA LEU A 106 8.50 -6.53 -5.66
C LEU A 106 9.75 -5.64 -5.75
N VAL A 107 9.99 -5.05 -6.93
CA VAL A 107 11.12 -4.14 -7.12
C VAL A 107 10.68 -2.70 -7.27
N ARG A 108 9.40 -2.47 -7.60
CA ARG A 108 8.92 -1.11 -7.82
C ARG A 108 7.43 -1.04 -7.54
N CYS A 109 7.02 0.05 -6.91
CA CYS A 109 5.63 0.40 -6.74
C CYS A 109 5.48 1.88 -7.03
N ASP A 110 4.51 2.22 -7.88
CA ASP A 110 4.23 3.61 -8.23
C ASP A 110 2.74 3.81 -8.03
N GLU A 111 2.36 4.69 -7.09
CA GLU A 111 0.95 4.78 -6.72
C GLU A 111 0.48 6.21 -6.55
N LEU A 112 -0.80 6.37 -6.89
CA LEU A 112 -1.55 7.59 -6.59
C LEU A 112 -2.62 7.22 -5.57
N THR A 113 -2.75 8.05 -4.55
CA THR A 113 -3.69 7.76 -3.47
C THR A 113 -4.67 8.91 -3.31
N ARG A 114 -5.84 8.58 -2.78
CA ARG A 114 -6.86 9.58 -2.46
C ARG A 114 -7.55 9.16 -1.18
N LEU A 115 -7.57 10.06 -0.22
CA LEU A 115 -8.29 9.82 1.02
C LEU A 115 -9.79 9.85 0.73
N LEU A 116 -10.50 8.80 1.15
CA LEU A 116 -11.94 8.72 1.09
C LEU A 116 -12.45 8.97 2.50
N SER A 117 -13.14 10.08 2.72
CA SER A 117 -13.60 10.41 4.06
C SER A 117 -15.11 10.44 4.09
N GLU A 118 -15.70 9.98 5.19
CA GLU A 118 -17.13 10.08 5.38
C GLU A 118 -17.55 11.39 6.01
N ASN A 119 -16.58 12.17 6.45
CA ASN A 119 -16.86 13.50 6.99
C ASN A 119 -16.96 14.49 5.84
N PRO A 120 -18.09 15.20 5.67
CA PRO A 120 -18.23 16.14 4.56
C PRO A 120 -17.14 17.20 4.52
N GLU A 121 -16.64 17.64 5.68
CA GLU A 121 -15.56 18.61 5.70
C GLU A 121 -14.28 18.03 5.13
N ASP A 122 -13.98 16.78 5.46
CA ASP A 122 -12.81 16.13 4.92
C ASP A 122 -12.92 15.93 3.42
N HIS A 123 -14.12 15.65 2.92
CA HIS A 123 -14.34 15.53 1.48
C HIS A 123 -14.03 16.82 0.76
N ILE A 124 -14.44 17.95 1.34
CA ILE A 124 -14.15 19.25 0.74
C ILE A 124 -12.65 19.46 0.63
N PHE A 125 -11.91 19.22 1.70
CA PHE A 125 -10.47 19.34 1.66
C PHE A 125 -9.86 18.34 0.70
N GLY A 126 -10.31 17.11 0.77
CA GLY A 126 -9.89 16.07 -0.13
C GLY A 126 -10.03 16.48 -1.56
N SER A 127 -11.20 17.02 -1.96
CA SER A 127 -11.45 17.42 -3.34
C SER A 127 -10.58 18.56 -3.80
N ARG A 128 -10.15 19.43 -2.89
CA ARG A 128 -9.28 20.52 -3.29
C ARG A 128 -7.85 20.12 -3.38
N ASP A 129 -7.42 19.30 -2.47
CA ASP A 129 -6.02 18.87 -2.48
C ASP A 129 -5.69 18.16 -3.74
N ARG A 130 -6.68 17.68 -4.33
CA ARG A 130 -6.51 16.98 -5.48
C ARG A 130 -6.57 17.87 -6.54
N GLY A 131 -7.28 18.81 -6.38
CA GLY A 131 -7.44 19.77 -7.49
C GLY A 131 -6.23 20.52 -7.44
#